data_3896a6990d699034eeed8eab12876ba4
#
_entry.id   3896a6990d699034eeed8eab12876ba4
#
_cell.length_a   1.000
_cell.length_b   1.000
_cell.length_c   1.000
_cell.angle_alpha   90.00
_cell.angle_beta   90.00
_cell.angle_gamma   90.00
#
_symmetry.space_group_name_H-M   'P 1'
#
loop_
_entity.id
_entity.type
_entity.pdbx_description
1 polymer ?
#
loop_
_entity_poly.entity_id
_entity_poly.type
_entity_poly.pdbx_seq_one_letter_code
_entity_poly.pdbx_strand_id
1 'polypeptide(L)'
;MIRKLATIPGLRFLAILITVPMGIAVVHAQQPSAQQPPAAQPQTQQQPDQSGSQEASPEEIARPRKKPLDYKKWSFNVGGGASLPYGTTDTYVRGGGGVAAAGVARNYSKYFGLRLDFQFDNLPLRTSALELAQAPGATAHAYSLMLDPIINIPVSKNWGGYLVFGPSFVHRSGKLDSSSAIPGSACNGFFTWWGHCFDSSLPINGNFLHSSQNEFGYNFGGGITRKIRPNMDFYAEFRYLHGKHNNITTDLRPLTIGIRW
;
A
#
# COMPACT_ATOMS: atom_id res chain seq x y z
N MET A 1 -24.35 -7.70 -46.69
CA MET A 1 -23.19 -8.52 -46.33
C MET A 1 -23.03 -8.47 -44.82
N ILE A 2 -23.55 -9.48 -44.14
CA ILE A 2 -23.58 -9.56 -42.68
C ILE A 2 -22.45 -10.51 -42.25
N ARG A 3 -21.42 -10.00 -41.55
CA ARG A 3 -20.35 -10.82 -40.98
C ARG A 3 -20.79 -11.35 -39.61
N LYS A 4 -20.86 -12.67 -39.54
CA LYS A 4 -21.10 -13.43 -38.29
C LYS A 4 -19.94 -13.22 -37.32
N LEU A 5 -20.24 -12.73 -36.11
CA LEU A 5 -19.31 -12.81 -34.98
C LEU A 5 -19.36 -14.23 -34.41
N ALA A 6 -18.21 -14.86 -34.31
CA ALA A 6 -18.01 -16.15 -33.69
C ALA A 6 -18.04 -16.00 -32.14
N THR A 7 -18.95 -16.72 -31.52
CA THR A 7 -19.08 -16.85 -30.08
C THR A 7 -18.06 -17.88 -29.59
N ILE A 8 -17.15 -17.49 -28.70
CA ILE A 8 -16.22 -18.39 -28.01
C ILE A 8 -16.94 -18.90 -26.73
N PRO A 9 -17.19 -20.20 -26.56
CA PRO A 9 -17.72 -20.75 -25.34
C PRO A 9 -16.61 -21.11 -24.35
N GLY A 10 -16.79 -20.74 -23.08
CA GLY A 10 -16.15 -21.43 -21.98
C GLY A 10 -15.04 -20.69 -21.22
N LEU A 11 -15.40 -19.63 -20.48
CA LEU A 11 -14.60 -19.22 -19.33
C LEU A 11 -15.51 -19.14 -18.10
N ARG A 12 -15.59 -20.26 -17.37
CA ARG A 12 -16.27 -20.31 -16.06
C ARG A 12 -15.33 -19.67 -15.04
N PHE A 13 -15.65 -18.44 -14.62
CA PHE A 13 -15.02 -17.83 -13.46
C PHE A 13 -15.46 -18.55 -12.19
N LEU A 14 -14.54 -19.24 -11.57
CA LEU A 14 -14.67 -19.82 -10.23
C LEU A 14 -14.51 -18.68 -9.22
N ALA A 15 -15.61 -18.14 -8.72
CA ALA A 15 -15.60 -17.19 -7.61
C ALA A 15 -15.29 -17.95 -6.31
N ILE A 16 -14.05 -17.91 -5.85
CA ILE A 16 -13.68 -18.40 -4.52
C ILE A 16 -13.95 -17.25 -3.53
N LEU A 17 -15.06 -17.38 -2.82
CA LEU A 17 -15.41 -16.52 -1.69
C LEU A 17 -14.55 -16.95 -0.49
N ILE A 18 -13.47 -16.22 -0.20
CA ILE A 18 -12.68 -16.40 1.01
C ILE A 18 -13.34 -15.56 2.12
N THR A 19 -14.17 -16.20 2.93
CA THR A 19 -14.66 -15.62 4.18
C THR A 19 -13.57 -15.76 5.24
N VAL A 20 -12.92 -14.64 5.58
CA VAL A 20 -12.00 -14.55 6.72
C VAL A 20 -12.82 -14.17 7.95
N PRO A 21 -12.89 -15.01 8.99
CA PRO A 21 -13.52 -14.61 10.25
C PRO A 21 -12.58 -13.66 10.98
N MET A 22 -13.02 -12.42 11.14
CA MET A 22 -12.37 -11.40 11.94
C MET A 22 -12.70 -11.64 13.43
N GLY A 23 -11.90 -12.48 14.09
CA GLY A 23 -11.95 -12.67 15.54
C GLY A 23 -11.27 -11.50 16.24
N ILE A 24 -12.07 -10.63 16.85
CA ILE A 24 -11.55 -9.58 17.76
C ILE A 24 -11.27 -10.25 19.11
N ALA A 25 -10.00 -10.51 19.40
CA ALA A 25 -9.56 -10.90 20.73
C ALA A 25 -9.38 -9.65 21.59
N VAL A 26 -10.30 -9.43 22.52
CA VAL A 26 -10.16 -8.43 23.56
C VAL A 26 -9.16 -8.96 24.59
N VAL A 27 -7.95 -8.44 24.62
CA VAL A 27 -6.96 -8.76 25.62
C VAL A 27 -7.23 -7.88 26.85
N HIS A 28 -7.74 -8.51 27.92
CA HIS A 28 -7.79 -7.90 29.25
C HIS A 28 -6.37 -7.90 29.83
N ALA A 29 -5.82 -6.72 30.04
CA ALA A 29 -4.58 -6.54 30.80
C ALA A 29 -4.88 -6.73 32.29
N GLN A 30 -4.45 -7.86 32.87
CA GLN A 30 -4.38 -8.03 34.32
C GLN A 30 -3.03 -7.53 34.82
N GLN A 31 -3.10 -6.59 35.73
CA GLN A 31 -1.96 -6.04 36.50
C GLN A 31 -1.37 -7.13 37.39
N PRO A 32 -0.05 -7.36 37.40
CA PRO A 32 0.56 -8.23 38.41
C PRO A 32 0.82 -7.46 39.71
N SER A 33 0.32 -8.01 40.80
CA SER A 33 0.60 -7.60 42.17
C SER A 33 2.07 -7.84 42.49
N ALA A 34 2.69 -6.84 43.11
CA ALA A 34 4.03 -6.92 43.67
C ALA A 34 4.06 -7.91 44.84
N GLN A 35 4.86 -8.96 44.76
CA GLN A 35 5.26 -9.79 45.87
C GLN A 35 6.74 -9.54 46.23
N GLN A 36 6.95 -9.20 47.48
CA GLN A 36 8.22 -8.96 48.15
C GLN A 36 9.09 -10.22 48.19
N PRO A 37 10.42 -10.11 48.10
CA PRO A 37 11.33 -11.25 48.22
C PRO A 37 11.63 -11.60 49.69
N PRO A 38 11.73 -12.89 50.03
CA PRO A 38 12.26 -13.32 51.33
C PRO A 38 13.80 -13.35 51.36
N ALA A 39 14.29 -13.10 52.52
CA ALA A 39 15.69 -12.91 52.92
C ALA A 39 16.62 -14.09 52.64
N ALA A 40 17.87 -13.73 52.40
CA ALA A 40 19.01 -14.60 52.23
C ALA A 40 19.31 -15.46 53.48
N GLN A 41 19.67 -16.73 53.27
CA GLN A 41 20.45 -17.53 54.21
C GLN A 41 21.74 -17.98 53.52
N PRO A 42 22.90 -17.92 54.25
CA PRO A 42 24.19 -18.36 53.72
C PRO A 42 24.38 -19.85 53.99
N GLN A 43 24.72 -20.62 52.99
CA GLN A 43 25.22 -21.99 53.16
C GLN A 43 26.60 -22.18 52.56
N THR A 44 27.42 -22.56 53.45
CA THR A 44 28.79 -23.02 53.54
C THR A 44 29.24 -23.92 52.38
N GLN A 45 30.50 -23.67 52.01
CA GLN A 45 31.36 -24.47 51.15
C GLN A 45 31.48 -25.92 51.62
N GLN A 46 31.39 -26.84 50.66
CA GLN A 46 32.19 -28.08 50.72
C GLN A 46 32.51 -28.52 49.28
N GLN A 47 33.78 -28.43 48.95
CA GLN A 47 34.40 -29.03 47.80
C GLN A 47 34.85 -30.42 48.17
N PRO A 48 34.61 -31.42 47.35
CA PRO A 48 35.56 -32.51 47.18
C PRO A 48 36.03 -32.65 45.72
N ASP A 49 37.33 -32.68 45.60
CA ASP A 49 38.05 -33.21 44.47
C ASP A 49 37.48 -34.56 44.05
N GLN A 50 37.07 -34.67 42.78
CA GLN A 50 37.06 -35.94 42.06
C GLN A 50 37.50 -35.72 40.63
N SER A 51 38.76 -36.03 40.41
CA SER A 51 39.33 -36.49 39.15
C SER A 51 38.49 -37.66 38.62
N GLY A 52 37.62 -37.40 37.73
CA GLY A 52 36.81 -38.35 37.00
C GLY A 52 36.90 -38.05 35.50
N SER A 53 37.55 -38.91 34.79
CA SER A 53 37.59 -38.98 33.32
C SER A 53 36.17 -38.88 32.77
N GLN A 54 35.82 -37.72 32.24
CA GLN A 54 34.58 -37.57 31.48
C GLN A 54 34.74 -38.29 30.13
N GLU A 55 34.27 -39.54 30.11
CA GLU A 55 33.85 -40.21 28.91
C GLU A 55 32.84 -39.32 28.18
N ALA A 56 33.24 -38.79 27.04
CA ALA A 56 32.38 -38.01 26.18
C ALA A 56 31.16 -38.86 25.81
N SER A 57 30.02 -38.45 26.35
CA SER A 57 28.71 -39.02 25.96
C SER A 57 28.45 -38.75 24.46
N PRO A 58 28.29 -39.78 23.63
CA PRO A 58 28.10 -39.60 22.19
C PRO A 58 26.61 -39.46 21.83
N GLU A 59 25.93 -38.52 22.49
CA GLU A 59 24.54 -38.23 22.12
C GLU A 59 24.23 -36.72 22.18
N GLU A 60 25.09 -35.95 21.52
CA GLU A 60 24.63 -34.68 21.00
C GLU A 60 23.87 -34.99 19.69
N ILE A 61 22.59 -35.39 19.84
CA ILE A 61 21.66 -35.53 18.73
C ILE A 61 21.75 -34.25 17.92
N ALA A 62 22.45 -34.32 16.79
CA ALA A 62 22.64 -33.22 15.87
C ALA A 62 21.26 -32.68 15.48
N ARG A 63 20.84 -31.60 16.13
CA ARG A 63 19.60 -30.88 15.76
C ARG A 63 19.70 -30.57 14.29
N PRO A 64 18.74 -31.02 13.46
CA PRO A 64 18.82 -30.83 12.02
C PRO A 64 19.01 -29.34 11.75
N ARG A 65 20.17 -28.95 11.21
CA ARG A 65 20.44 -27.57 10.80
C ARG A 65 19.35 -27.17 9.82
N LYS A 66 18.47 -26.24 10.22
CA LYS A 66 17.46 -25.69 9.33
C LYS A 66 18.18 -25.16 8.11
N LYS A 67 17.91 -25.72 6.93
CA LYS A 67 18.46 -25.22 5.67
C LYS A 67 18.20 -23.71 5.56
N PRO A 68 19.19 -22.91 5.15
CA PRO A 68 18.99 -21.48 4.93
C PRO A 68 17.80 -21.28 4.00
N LEU A 69 16.93 -20.33 4.31
CA LEU A 69 15.81 -20.02 3.44
C LEU A 69 16.35 -19.43 2.14
N ASP A 70 15.89 -19.96 1.01
CA ASP A 70 16.24 -19.50 -0.34
C ASP A 70 15.52 -18.20 -0.74
N TYR A 71 14.94 -17.49 0.23
CA TYR A 71 14.25 -16.22 0.03
C TYR A 71 14.29 -15.34 1.29
N LYS A 72 14.18 -14.03 1.10
CA LYS A 72 14.07 -13.05 2.20
C LYS A 72 12.66 -13.09 2.78
N LYS A 73 12.53 -13.31 4.07
CA LYS A 73 11.22 -13.27 4.76
C LYS A 73 10.58 -11.89 4.72
N TRP A 74 11.38 -10.85 4.91
CA TRP A 74 10.95 -9.48 4.87
C TRP A 74 11.67 -8.74 3.75
N SER A 75 10.97 -7.86 3.07
CA SER A 75 11.54 -6.92 2.12
C SER A 75 10.87 -5.57 2.27
N PHE A 76 11.65 -4.54 2.05
CA PHE A 76 11.22 -3.15 2.10
C PHE A 76 11.44 -2.54 0.74
N ASN A 77 10.58 -1.63 0.34
CA ASN A 77 10.73 -0.88 -0.90
C ASN A 77 10.49 0.60 -0.67
N VAL A 78 11.24 1.40 -1.38
CA VAL A 78 11.05 2.83 -1.49
C VAL A 78 11.30 3.26 -2.92
N GLY A 79 10.47 4.16 -3.42
CA GLY A 79 10.58 4.64 -4.79
C GLY A 79 9.84 5.93 -5.02
N GLY A 80 10.00 6.43 -6.21
CA GLY A 80 9.32 7.62 -6.69
C GLY A 80 9.11 7.55 -8.20
N GLY A 81 8.31 8.47 -8.70
CA GLY A 81 7.96 8.45 -10.12
C GLY A 81 6.93 9.48 -10.51
N ALA A 82 6.09 9.12 -11.46
CA ALA A 82 5.02 9.98 -11.95
C ALA A 82 3.70 9.23 -12.01
N SER A 83 2.62 9.95 -11.74
CA SER A 83 1.25 9.46 -11.83
C SER A 83 0.58 9.97 -13.10
N LEU A 84 -0.12 9.08 -13.78
CA LEU A 84 -0.95 9.40 -14.93
C LEU A 84 -2.41 9.21 -14.53
N PRO A 85 -3.21 10.28 -14.48
CA PRO A 85 -4.64 10.16 -14.21
C PRO A 85 -5.34 9.42 -15.33
N TYR A 86 -6.50 8.84 -15.04
CA TYR A 86 -7.34 8.15 -16.01
C TYR A 86 -8.83 8.41 -15.74
N GLY A 87 -9.67 8.19 -16.77
CA GLY A 87 -11.11 8.36 -16.65
C GLY A 87 -11.53 9.77 -16.22
N THR A 88 -12.45 9.88 -15.26
CA THR A 88 -12.93 11.16 -14.75
C THR A 88 -11.82 12.00 -14.11
N THR A 89 -10.84 11.36 -13.49
CA THR A 89 -9.70 12.05 -12.88
C THR A 89 -8.85 12.77 -13.93
N ASP A 90 -8.65 12.18 -15.13
CA ASP A 90 -7.90 12.82 -16.21
C ASP A 90 -8.59 14.09 -16.76
N THR A 91 -9.91 14.20 -16.60
CA THR A 91 -10.64 15.43 -17.00
C THR A 91 -10.15 16.66 -16.24
N TYR A 92 -9.81 16.48 -14.96
CA TYR A 92 -9.49 17.59 -14.05
C TYR A 92 -8.02 17.64 -13.61
N VAL A 93 -7.32 16.50 -13.64
CA VAL A 93 -5.92 16.38 -13.20
C VAL A 93 -5.02 16.24 -14.41
N ARG A 94 -3.90 16.97 -14.43
CA ARG A 94 -2.86 16.86 -15.45
C ARG A 94 -1.95 15.67 -15.14
N GLY A 95 -1.58 14.92 -16.15
CA GLY A 95 -0.59 13.85 -16.03
C GLY A 95 0.80 14.34 -15.65
N GLY A 96 1.60 13.45 -15.06
CA GLY A 96 2.97 13.75 -14.64
C GLY A 96 3.10 14.33 -13.23
N GLY A 97 2.06 14.22 -12.40
CA GLY A 97 2.17 14.49 -10.97
C GLY A 97 3.20 13.58 -10.30
N GLY A 98 3.99 14.13 -9.36
CA GLY A 98 5.02 13.38 -8.65
C GLY A 98 4.42 12.29 -7.75
N VAL A 99 5.08 11.13 -7.70
CA VAL A 99 4.73 10.00 -6.83
C VAL A 99 5.88 9.69 -5.89
N ALA A 100 5.56 9.40 -4.63
CA ALA A 100 6.46 8.78 -3.67
C ALA A 100 5.78 7.56 -3.07
N ALA A 101 6.49 6.44 -3.00
CA ALA A 101 5.96 5.19 -2.50
C ALA A 101 6.94 4.51 -1.54
N ALA A 102 6.40 3.89 -0.50
CA ALA A 102 7.15 3.06 0.43
C ALA A 102 6.31 1.86 0.83
N GLY A 103 6.95 0.71 1.05
CA GLY A 103 6.22 -0.49 1.42
C GLY A 103 7.06 -1.53 2.13
N VAL A 104 6.36 -2.44 2.75
CA VAL A 104 6.92 -3.61 3.43
C VAL A 104 6.19 -4.86 2.96
N ALA A 105 6.96 -5.90 2.65
CA ALA A 105 6.40 -7.19 2.28
C ALA A 105 6.92 -8.31 3.18
N ARG A 106 6.02 -9.21 3.56
CA ARG A 106 6.35 -10.48 4.19
C ARG A 106 6.20 -11.60 3.18
N ASN A 107 7.29 -12.21 2.81
CA ASN A 107 7.30 -13.34 1.90
C ASN A 107 7.14 -14.64 2.70
N TYR A 108 6.17 -15.45 2.31
CA TYR A 108 5.91 -16.77 2.88
C TYR A 108 6.66 -17.87 2.09
N SER A 109 6.94 -17.59 0.83
CA SER A 109 7.75 -18.42 -0.05
C SER A 109 8.56 -17.55 -1.02
N LYS A 110 9.37 -18.16 -1.88
CA LYS A 110 10.05 -17.43 -2.96
C LYS A 110 9.09 -16.87 -4.02
N TYR A 111 7.86 -17.40 -4.07
CA TYR A 111 6.87 -17.03 -5.08
C TYR A 111 5.73 -16.15 -4.53
N PHE A 112 5.43 -16.25 -3.25
CA PHE A 112 4.25 -15.62 -2.67
C PHE A 112 4.58 -14.87 -1.38
N GLY A 113 3.95 -13.69 -1.22
CA GLY A 113 4.01 -12.85 -0.03
C GLY A 113 2.78 -11.98 0.11
N LEU A 114 2.79 -11.17 1.15
CA LEU A 114 1.82 -10.09 1.41
C LEU A 114 2.59 -8.78 1.55
N ARG A 115 2.14 -7.75 0.86
CA ARG A 115 2.80 -6.44 0.81
C ARG A 115 1.82 -5.36 1.26
N LEU A 116 2.28 -4.47 2.11
CA LEU A 116 1.61 -3.25 2.51
C LEU A 116 2.38 -2.08 1.92
N ASP A 117 1.71 -1.28 1.11
CA ASP A 117 2.28 -0.09 0.47
C ASP A 117 1.56 1.16 0.92
N PHE A 118 2.33 2.20 1.16
CA PHE A 118 1.88 3.58 1.27
C PHE A 118 2.37 4.35 0.04
N GLN A 119 1.49 5.13 -0.57
CA GLN A 119 1.81 5.96 -1.73
C GLN A 119 1.25 7.36 -1.56
N PHE A 120 2.03 8.34 -1.95
CA PHE A 120 1.66 9.74 -2.08
C PHE A 120 1.69 10.14 -3.54
N ASP A 121 0.61 10.74 -4.03
CA ASP A 121 0.46 11.28 -5.37
C ASP A 121 0.18 12.78 -5.31
N ASN A 122 0.99 13.57 -5.98
CA ASN A 122 0.67 14.97 -6.26
C ASN A 122 -0.24 15.04 -7.48
N LEU A 123 -1.37 15.74 -7.36
CA LEU A 123 -2.41 15.84 -8.39
C LEU A 123 -2.52 17.28 -8.91
N PRO A 124 -1.65 17.70 -9.85
CA PRO A 124 -1.73 19.03 -10.43
C PRO A 124 -3.01 19.17 -11.26
N LEU A 125 -3.84 20.18 -10.97
CA LEU A 125 -5.06 20.42 -11.73
C LEU A 125 -4.75 20.96 -13.12
N ARG A 126 -5.64 20.66 -14.07
CA ARG A 126 -5.62 21.27 -15.41
C ARG A 126 -6.09 22.71 -15.37
N THR A 127 -5.62 23.55 -16.29
CA THR A 127 -6.06 24.92 -16.44
C THR A 127 -7.58 25.02 -16.64
N SER A 128 -8.15 24.11 -17.45
CA SER A 128 -9.61 24.04 -17.66
C SER A 128 -10.39 23.74 -16.37
N ALA A 129 -9.85 22.94 -15.47
CA ALA A 129 -10.45 22.68 -14.15
C ALA A 129 -10.39 23.91 -13.25
N LEU A 130 -9.28 24.66 -13.29
CA LEU A 130 -9.13 25.91 -12.56
C LEU A 130 -10.07 27.00 -13.08
N GLU A 131 -10.28 27.07 -14.40
CA GLU A 131 -11.26 27.97 -15.02
C GLU A 131 -12.68 27.63 -14.58
N LEU A 132 -13.07 26.35 -14.57
CA LEU A 132 -14.36 25.89 -14.06
C LEU A 132 -14.54 26.21 -12.56
N ALA A 133 -13.46 26.19 -11.79
CA ALA A 133 -13.44 26.54 -10.39
C ALA A 133 -13.34 28.05 -10.14
N GLN A 134 -13.08 28.86 -11.18
CA GLN A 134 -12.77 30.28 -11.07
C GLN A 134 -11.64 30.54 -10.05
N ALA A 135 -10.67 29.64 -9.97
CA ALA A 135 -9.56 29.67 -9.04
C ALA A 135 -8.24 29.95 -9.77
N PRO A 136 -7.38 30.84 -9.24
CA PRO A 136 -6.07 31.13 -9.84
C PRO A 136 -5.09 29.98 -9.69
N GLY A 137 -5.32 29.07 -8.75
CA GLY A 137 -4.48 27.91 -8.48
C GLY A 137 -5.17 26.90 -7.58
N ALA A 138 -4.55 25.74 -7.47
CA ALA A 138 -4.99 24.68 -6.56
C ALA A 138 -3.83 23.74 -6.18
N THR A 139 -3.99 23.15 -5.02
CA THR A 139 -3.11 22.08 -4.53
C THR A 139 -3.98 20.86 -4.24
N ALA A 140 -3.66 19.71 -4.86
CA ALA A 140 -4.38 18.48 -4.59
C ALA A 140 -3.39 17.32 -4.47
N HIS A 141 -3.72 16.40 -3.55
CA HIS A 141 -2.90 15.22 -3.24
C HIS A 141 -3.80 14.02 -2.99
N ALA A 142 -3.26 12.84 -3.25
CA ALA A 142 -3.86 11.58 -2.81
C ALA A 142 -2.84 10.79 -1.98
N TYR A 143 -3.31 10.24 -0.88
CA TYR A 143 -2.57 9.30 -0.03
C TYR A 143 -3.25 7.95 -0.15
N SER A 144 -2.51 6.93 -0.51
CA SER A 144 -3.07 5.61 -0.73
C SER A 144 -2.41 4.59 0.18
N LEU A 145 -3.22 3.73 0.79
CA LEU A 145 -2.77 2.57 1.55
C LEU A 145 -3.31 1.31 0.85
N MET A 146 -2.42 0.38 0.52
CA MET A 146 -2.73 -0.80 -0.28
C MET A 146 -2.21 -2.05 0.43
N LEU A 147 -3.05 -3.09 0.48
CA LEU A 147 -2.68 -4.39 1.05
C LEU A 147 -2.77 -5.45 -0.04
N ASP A 148 -1.62 -5.88 -0.53
CA ASP A 148 -1.52 -6.65 -1.76
C ASP A 148 -0.89 -8.03 -1.53
N PRO A 149 -1.53 -9.13 -1.90
CA PRO A 149 -0.83 -10.34 -2.31
C PRO A 149 0.22 -10.00 -3.37
N ILE A 150 1.45 -10.46 -3.17
CA ILE A 150 2.53 -10.32 -4.15
C ILE A 150 2.92 -11.70 -4.68
N ILE A 151 2.93 -11.83 -6.00
CA ILE A 151 3.37 -13.02 -6.71
C ILE A 151 4.72 -12.70 -7.35
N ASN A 152 5.79 -13.28 -6.82
CA ASN A 152 7.15 -13.10 -7.34
C ASN A 152 7.44 -14.14 -8.43
N ILE A 153 7.98 -13.68 -9.55
CA ILE A 153 8.31 -14.50 -10.72
C ILE A 153 9.82 -14.42 -10.93
N PRO A 154 10.61 -15.38 -10.42
CA PRO A 154 12.04 -15.42 -10.66
C PRO A 154 12.31 -15.80 -12.13
N VAL A 155 12.89 -14.87 -12.90
CA VAL A 155 13.19 -15.09 -14.33
C VAL A 155 14.63 -15.58 -14.50
N SER A 156 15.57 -14.97 -13.79
CA SER A 156 16.98 -15.37 -13.83
C SER A 156 17.67 -15.05 -12.50
N LYS A 157 18.99 -15.30 -12.40
CA LYS A 157 19.78 -14.99 -11.19
C LYS A 157 19.75 -13.51 -10.81
N ASN A 158 19.60 -12.61 -11.81
CA ASN A 158 19.68 -11.17 -11.63
C ASN A 158 18.37 -10.44 -11.96
N TRP A 159 17.41 -11.11 -12.58
CA TRP A 159 16.15 -10.51 -13.01
C TRP A 159 14.97 -11.28 -12.45
N GLY A 160 13.98 -10.54 -12.00
CA GLY A 160 12.69 -11.05 -11.59
C GLY A 160 11.56 -10.14 -12.06
N GLY A 161 10.36 -10.67 -11.97
CA GLY A 161 9.13 -9.91 -12.11
C GLY A 161 8.25 -10.15 -10.91
N TYR A 162 7.21 -9.36 -10.77
CA TYR A 162 6.18 -9.59 -9.77
C TYR A 162 4.85 -8.98 -10.20
N LEU A 163 3.79 -9.53 -9.64
CA LEU A 163 2.43 -8.99 -9.74
C LEU A 163 1.91 -8.68 -8.36
N VAL A 164 1.12 -7.63 -8.26
CA VAL A 164 0.43 -7.19 -7.05
C VAL A 164 -1.01 -6.88 -7.37
N PHE A 165 -1.91 -7.16 -6.45
CA PHE A 165 -3.32 -6.80 -6.56
C PHE A 165 -3.97 -6.84 -5.19
N GLY A 166 -4.91 -5.96 -4.93
CA GLY A 166 -5.58 -5.97 -3.63
C GLY A 166 -6.50 -4.79 -3.41
N PRO A 167 -7.08 -4.71 -2.20
CA PRO A 167 -7.84 -3.56 -1.78
C PRO A 167 -6.95 -2.34 -1.58
N SER A 168 -7.54 -1.18 -1.82
CA SER A 168 -6.91 0.11 -1.61
C SER A 168 -7.83 1.05 -0.84
N PHE A 169 -7.23 1.85 0.02
CA PHE A 169 -7.84 2.99 0.65
C PHE A 169 -7.15 4.24 0.12
N VAL A 170 -7.90 5.19 -0.41
CA VAL A 170 -7.38 6.43 -0.98
C VAL A 170 -7.99 7.60 -0.21
N HIS A 171 -7.13 8.41 0.39
CA HIS A 171 -7.51 9.68 0.97
C HIS A 171 -7.07 10.80 0.04
N ARG A 172 -8.05 11.41 -0.63
CA ARG A 172 -7.80 12.56 -1.51
C ARG A 172 -8.09 13.85 -0.75
N SER A 173 -7.16 14.79 -0.80
CA SER A 173 -7.34 16.12 -0.24
C SER A 173 -6.85 17.19 -1.21
N GLY A 174 -7.47 18.36 -1.14
CA GLY A 174 -7.09 19.46 -1.99
C GLY A 174 -7.59 20.80 -1.47
N LYS A 175 -6.96 21.85 -1.96
CA LYS A 175 -7.32 23.22 -1.66
C LYS A 175 -7.30 24.03 -2.95
N LEU A 176 -8.36 24.78 -3.20
CA LEU A 176 -8.41 25.80 -4.25
C LEU A 176 -7.90 27.14 -3.66
N ASP A 177 -7.08 27.82 -4.42
CA ASP A 177 -6.70 29.19 -4.12
C ASP A 177 -7.81 30.10 -4.64
N SER A 178 -8.48 30.82 -3.77
CA SER A 178 -9.49 31.78 -4.16
C SER A 178 -9.35 33.06 -3.36
N SER A 179 -9.45 34.17 -4.05
CA SER A 179 -9.50 35.50 -3.45
C SER A 179 -10.90 36.09 -3.42
N SER A 180 -11.90 35.46 -4.02
CA SER A 180 -13.22 36.03 -4.22
C SER A 180 -14.33 35.02 -3.95
N ALA A 181 -15.47 35.50 -3.46
CA ALA A 181 -16.69 34.70 -3.42
C ALA A 181 -17.08 34.28 -4.85
N ILE A 182 -17.41 33.02 -5.04
CA ILE A 182 -17.95 32.52 -6.30
C ILE A 182 -19.46 32.79 -6.27
N PRO A 183 -19.98 33.68 -7.11
CA PRO A 183 -21.41 33.95 -7.15
C PRO A 183 -22.10 32.81 -7.91
N GLY A 184 -23.17 32.28 -7.34
CA GLY A 184 -24.06 31.32 -8.00
C GLY A 184 -23.86 29.86 -7.57
N SER A 185 -24.55 28.95 -8.28
CA SER A 185 -24.48 27.51 -8.04
C SER A 185 -23.13 26.95 -8.47
N ALA A 186 -22.41 26.32 -7.55
CA ALA A 186 -21.13 25.65 -7.81
C ALA A 186 -21.32 24.13 -7.95
N CYS A 187 -22.32 23.71 -8.71
CA CYS A 187 -22.61 22.30 -9.00
C CYS A 187 -22.25 21.88 -10.42
N ASN A 188 -21.13 22.36 -10.95
CA ASN A 188 -20.61 21.83 -12.22
C ASN A 188 -19.89 20.50 -12.01
N GLY A 189 -19.53 19.84 -13.10
CA GLY A 189 -18.85 18.53 -13.05
C GLY A 189 -17.55 18.54 -12.23
N PHE A 190 -16.81 19.66 -12.23
CA PHE A 190 -15.61 19.83 -11.44
C PHE A 190 -15.92 19.81 -9.94
N PHE A 191 -16.88 20.60 -9.46
CA PHE A 191 -17.24 20.65 -8.04
C PHE A 191 -17.86 19.34 -7.56
N THR A 192 -18.61 18.65 -8.42
CA THR A 192 -19.06 17.28 -8.11
C THR A 192 -17.87 16.34 -7.89
N TRP A 193 -16.89 16.34 -8.78
CA TRP A 193 -15.67 15.56 -8.62
C TRP A 193 -14.81 16.05 -7.46
N TRP A 194 -14.76 17.37 -7.21
CA TRP A 194 -14.05 17.96 -6.06
C TRP A 194 -14.66 17.53 -4.73
N GLY A 195 -15.94 17.18 -4.71
CA GLY A 195 -16.68 16.69 -3.56
C GLY A 195 -17.51 17.73 -2.83
N HIS A 196 -17.69 18.86 -3.47
CA HIS A 196 -18.55 19.94 -2.97
C HIS A 196 -19.46 20.41 -4.09
N CYS A 197 -20.76 20.24 -3.88
CA CYS A 197 -21.77 20.70 -4.81
C CYS A 197 -22.77 21.56 -4.01
N PHE A 198 -22.96 22.82 -4.42
CA PHE A 198 -23.85 23.76 -3.74
C PHE A 198 -24.77 24.43 -4.76
N ASP A 199 -26.06 24.38 -4.49
CA ASP A 199 -27.11 24.97 -5.34
C ASP A 199 -27.48 26.42 -4.94
N SER A 200 -26.77 27.05 -4.01
CA SER A 200 -27.03 28.40 -3.51
C SER A 200 -25.75 29.23 -3.41
N SER A 201 -25.90 30.53 -3.15
CA SER A 201 -24.78 31.45 -2.92
C SER A 201 -23.79 30.88 -1.91
N LEU A 202 -22.55 30.74 -2.30
CA LEU A 202 -21.54 30.14 -1.46
C LEU A 202 -21.12 31.09 -0.34
N PRO A 203 -21.02 30.60 0.90
CA PRO A 203 -20.45 31.42 1.98
C PRO A 203 -18.96 31.66 1.69
N ILE A 204 -18.50 32.86 1.93
CA ILE A 204 -17.11 33.33 1.72
C ILE A 204 -16.10 32.61 2.64
N ASN A 205 -16.57 31.79 3.57
CA ASN A 205 -15.73 31.03 4.48
C ASN A 205 -15.06 29.86 3.74
N GLY A 206 -13.73 29.82 3.72
CA GLY A 206 -12.88 28.96 2.92
C GLY A 206 -13.01 27.45 3.06
N ASN A 207 -13.98 26.92 3.81
CA ASN A 207 -14.16 25.49 3.98
C ASN A 207 -14.58 24.77 2.69
N PHE A 208 -15.31 25.40 1.80
CA PHE A 208 -15.67 24.78 0.51
C PHE A 208 -14.50 24.70 -0.47
N LEU A 209 -13.45 25.48 -0.24
CA LEU A 209 -12.23 25.45 -1.03
C LEU A 209 -11.37 24.24 -0.70
N HIS A 210 -11.62 23.59 0.44
CA HIS A 210 -10.97 22.38 0.85
C HIS A 210 -11.81 21.17 0.47
N SER A 211 -11.20 20.18 -0.17
CA SER A 211 -11.77 18.86 -0.35
C SER A 211 -11.01 17.86 0.49
N SER A 212 -11.75 16.99 1.18
CA SER A 212 -11.17 15.87 1.92
C SER A 212 -12.13 14.68 1.77
N GLN A 213 -11.69 13.65 1.07
CA GLN A 213 -12.51 12.49 0.76
C GLN A 213 -11.76 11.19 0.98
N ASN A 214 -12.48 10.22 1.55
CA ASN A 214 -12.00 8.87 1.74
C ASN A 214 -12.68 7.95 0.73
N GLU A 215 -11.90 7.27 -0.06
CA GLU A 215 -12.36 6.40 -1.13
C GLU A 215 -11.84 4.98 -0.88
N PHE A 216 -12.70 4.01 -1.08
CA PHE A 216 -12.31 2.60 -1.06
C PHE A 216 -12.31 2.05 -2.48
N GLY A 217 -11.38 1.14 -2.74
CA GLY A 217 -11.28 0.58 -4.07
C GLY A 217 -10.32 -0.58 -4.15
N TYR A 218 -9.70 -0.70 -5.29
CA TYR A 218 -8.76 -1.77 -5.58
C TYR A 218 -7.57 -1.24 -6.37
N ASN A 219 -6.51 -1.99 -6.32
CA ASN A 219 -5.35 -1.76 -7.16
C ASN A 219 -4.85 -3.07 -7.77
N PHE A 220 -4.18 -2.97 -8.89
CA PHE A 220 -3.42 -4.05 -9.49
C PHE A 220 -2.24 -3.49 -10.27
N GLY A 221 -1.19 -4.28 -10.34
CA GLY A 221 0.01 -3.83 -11.03
C GLY A 221 1.04 -4.93 -11.14
N GLY A 222 2.17 -4.55 -11.67
CA GLY A 222 3.32 -5.43 -11.78
C GLY A 222 4.59 -4.65 -12.00
N GLY A 223 5.69 -5.32 -11.75
CA GLY A 223 7.00 -4.71 -11.88
C GLY A 223 8.07 -5.70 -12.23
N ILE A 224 9.19 -5.14 -12.62
CA ILE A 224 10.42 -5.89 -12.86
C ILE A 224 11.43 -5.52 -11.78
N THR A 225 12.25 -6.49 -11.41
CA THR A 225 13.34 -6.30 -10.46
C THR A 225 14.66 -6.70 -11.09
N ARG A 226 15.71 -5.94 -10.78
CA ARG A 226 17.08 -6.25 -11.17
C ARG A 226 17.98 -6.21 -9.93
N LYS A 227 18.65 -7.29 -9.66
CA LYS A 227 19.60 -7.40 -8.56
C LYS A 227 20.82 -6.51 -8.81
N ILE A 228 21.07 -5.58 -7.88
CA ILE A 228 22.24 -4.68 -7.93
C ILE A 228 23.31 -5.16 -6.95
N ARG A 229 22.87 -5.61 -5.76
CA ARG A 229 23.73 -6.13 -4.69
C ARG A 229 23.10 -7.40 -4.10
N PRO A 230 23.83 -8.18 -3.32
CA PRO A 230 23.26 -9.42 -2.72
C PRO A 230 21.95 -9.21 -1.95
N ASN A 231 21.78 -8.01 -1.37
CA ASN A 231 20.62 -7.67 -0.54
C ASN A 231 19.78 -6.52 -1.09
N MET A 232 20.02 -6.07 -2.33
CA MET A 232 19.37 -4.87 -2.86
C MET A 232 19.04 -5.06 -4.33
N ASP A 233 17.78 -4.82 -4.67
CA ASP A 233 17.23 -4.89 -6.02
C ASP A 233 16.75 -3.50 -6.44
N PHE A 234 17.04 -3.11 -7.67
CA PHE A 234 16.33 -2.02 -8.34
C PHE A 234 14.98 -2.56 -8.83
N TYR A 235 13.93 -1.74 -8.77
CA TYR A 235 12.64 -2.11 -9.34
C TYR A 235 12.04 -0.98 -10.17
N ALA A 236 11.22 -1.38 -11.15
CA ALA A 236 10.30 -0.50 -11.86
C ALA A 236 8.92 -1.15 -11.81
N GLU A 237 7.90 -0.39 -11.38
CA GLU A 237 6.53 -0.87 -11.17
C GLU A 237 5.55 0.05 -11.89
N PHE A 238 4.61 -0.55 -12.60
CA PHE A 238 3.42 0.12 -13.11
C PHE A 238 2.21 -0.43 -12.38
N ARG A 239 1.33 0.46 -11.92
CA ARG A 239 0.14 0.10 -11.15
C ARG A 239 -1.09 0.83 -11.70
N TYR A 240 -2.25 0.25 -11.55
CA TYR A 240 -3.54 0.90 -11.67
C TYR A 240 -4.16 0.97 -10.28
N LEU A 241 -4.57 2.15 -9.87
CA LEU A 241 -5.21 2.44 -8.59
C LEU A 241 -6.59 3.03 -8.87
N HIS A 242 -7.62 2.43 -8.31
CA HIS A 242 -9.01 2.87 -8.36
C HIS A 242 -9.52 3.11 -6.95
N GLY A 243 -10.00 4.32 -6.69
CA GLY A 243 -10.75 4.69 -5.50
C GLY A 243 -12.14 5.15 -5.87
N LYS A 244 -13.14 4.86 -5.04
CA LYS A 244 -14.51 5.31 -5.24
C LYS A 244 -15.17 5.66 -3.92
N HIS A 245 -15.88 6.79 -3.93
CA HIS A 245 -16.79 7.21 -2.88
C HIS A 245 -18.04 7.82 -3.50
N ASN A 246 -19.21 7.21 -3.28
CA ASN A 246 -20.46 7.61 -3.96
C ASN A 246 -20.27 7.61 -5.49
N ASN A 247 -20.49 8.77 -6.14
CA ASN A 247 -20.30 8.96 -7.57
C ASN A 247 -18.94 9.58 -7.95
N ILE A 248 -18.03 9.70 -6.98
CA ILE A 248 -16.70 10.28 -7.19
C ILE A 248 -15.71 9.14 -7.33
N THR A 249 -14.84 9.24 -8.33
CA THR A 249 -13.78 8.26 -8.56
C THR A 249 -12.42 8.95 -8.68
N THR A 250 -11.41 8.28 -8.15
CA THR A 250 -10.00 8.63 -8.34
C THR A 250 -9.31 7.46 -9.02
N ASP A 251 -8.95 7.67 -10.28
CA ASP A 251 -8.27 6.67 -11.10
C ASP A 251 -6.86 7.15 -11.45
N LEU A 252 -5.84 6.41 -11.00
CA LEU A 252 -4.44 6.76 -11.19
C LEU A 252 -3.65 5.58 -11.75
N ARG A 253 -2.64 5.90 -12.57
CA ARG A 253 -1.68 4.96 -13.14
C ARG A 253 -0.26 5.40 -12.77
N PRO A 254 0.19 5.18 -11.54
CA PRO A 254 1.53 5.48 -11.13
C PRO A 254 2.55 4.57 -11.83
N LEU A 255 3.62 5.19 -12.30
CA LEU A 255 4.85 4.54 -12.72
C LEU A 255 5.92 4.90 -11.71
N THR A 256 6.43 3.93 -10.98
CA THR A 256 7.43 4.12 -9.92
C THR A 256 8.70 3.35 -10.22
N ILE A 257 9.83 3.95 -9.87
CA ILE A 257 11.14 3.32 -9.87
C ILE A 257 11.74 3.45 -8.46
N GLY A 258 12.50 2.45 -8.04
CA GLY A 258 13.04 2.50 -6.68
C GLY A 258 13.95 1.34 -6.33
N ILE A 259 14.14 1.19 -5.04
CA ILE A 259 15.02 0.18 -4.44
C ILE A 259 14.19 -0.71 -3.52
N ARG A 260 14.49 -2.02 -3.56
CA ARG A 260 13.95 -3.03 -2.66
C ARG A 260 15.11 -3.76 -1.98
N TRP A 261 15.01 -3.99 -0.67
CA TRP A 261 16.03 -4.71 0.10
C TRP A 261 15.45 -5.68 1.13
#